data_12eb8360bfa03201413b0ecd4a874fe7
#
_entry.id   12eb8360bfa03201413b0ecd4a874fe7
#
_cell.length_a   1.000
_cell.length_b   1.000
_cell.length_c   1.000
_cell.angle_alpha   90.00
_cell.angle_beta   90.00
_cell.angle_gamma   90.00
#
_symmetry.space_group_name_H-M   'P 1'
#
loop_
_entity.id
_entity.type
_entity.pdbx_description
1 polymer ?
#
loop_
_entity_poly.entity_id
_entity_poly.type
_entity_poly.pdbx_seq_one_letter_code
_entity_poly.pdbx_strand_id
1 'polypeptide(L)'
;LVGSEMCIRDRYIKDIAKTAELAKSCGAETVFEEETVKEISALVTEMYKALGTLEADVQKVHSIEDTQEMANFFHDTIFADMGALRVPADKIETLVGKDYWPYPTYSDLLFYVK
;
A
#
# COMPACT_ATOMS: atom_id res chain seq x y z
N LEU A 1 6.98 -2.90 7.01
CA LEU A 1 5.75 -2.32 6.48
C LEU A 1 5.34 -2.94 5.14
N VAL A 2 6.27 -2.99 4.19
CA VAL A 2 5.99 -3.59 2.88
C VAL A 2 5.70 -5.08 2.98
N GLY A 3 6.39 -5.79 3.84
CA GLY A 3 6.10 -7.19 4.09
C GLY A 3 4.68 -7.42 4.57
N SER A 4 4.18 -6.56 5.49
CA SER A 4 2.80 -6.62 5.97
C SER A 4 1.79 -6.30 4.86
N GLU A 5 2.09 -5.32 4.00
CA GLU A 5 1.24 -4.97 2.87
C GLU A 5 1.12 -6.13 1.87
N MET A 6 2.23 -6.81 1.60
CA MET A 6 2.21 -7.98 0.73
C MET A 6 1.42 -9.13 1.32
N CYS A 7 1.48 -9.34 2.64
CA CYS A 7 0.66 -10.34 3.33
C CYS A 7 -0.83 -9.99 3.25
N ILE A 8 -1.18 -8.73 3.42
CA ILE A 8 -2.56 -8.25 3.27
C ILE A 8 -3.06 -8.53 1.86
N ARG A 9 -2.27 -8.14 0.86
CA ARG A 9 -2.57 -8.40 -0.53
C ARG A 9 -2.85 -9.89 -0.76
N ASP A 10 -1.92 -10.75 -0.33
CA ASP A 10 -2.00 -12.17 -0.61
C ASP A 10 -3.24 -12.79 0.05
N ARG A 11 -3.53 -12.45 1.30
CA ARG A 11 -4.70 -12.96 2.00
C ARG A 11 -5.99 -12.46 1.39
N TYR A 12 -6.08 -11.17 1.14
CA TYR A 12 -7.30 -10.56 0.62
C TYR A 12 -7.58 -11.01 -0.81
N ILE A 13 -6.57 -11.02 -1.67
CA ILE A 13 -6.70 -11.49 -3.05
C ILE A 13 -7.07 -12.97 -3.08
N LYS A 14 -6.46 -13.77 -2.23
CA LYS A 14 -6.78 -15.20 -2.14
C LYS A 14 -8.25 -15.41 -1.80
N ASP A 15 -8.77 -14.69 -0.81
CA ASP A 15 -10.15 -14.84 -0.39
C ASP A 15 -11.12 -14.39 -1.49
N ILE A 16 -10.83 -13.26 -2.14
CA ILE A 16 -11.65 -12.76 -3.25
C ILE A 16 -11.60 -13.70 -4.45
N ALA A 17 -10.41 -14.20 -4.79
CA ALA A 17 -10.25 -15.12 -5.90
C ALA A 17 -11.01 -16.43 -5.67
N LYS A 18 -10.99 -16.94 -4.46
CA LYS A 18 -11.80 -18.12 -4.09
C LYS A 18 -13.29 -17.85 -4.21
N THR A 19 -13.73 -16.69 -3.76
CA THR A 19 -15.12 -16.26 -3.87
C THR A 19 -15.53 -16.18 -5.34
N ALA A 20 -14.69 -15.60 -6.18
CA ALA A 20 -14.93 -15.50 -7.62
C ALA A 20 -15.04 -16.87 -8.27
N GLU A 21 -14.13 -17.78 -7.94
CA GLU A 21 -14.14 -19.15 -8.47
C GLU A 21 -15.43 -19.90 -8.10
N LEU A 22 -15.83 -19.81 -6.83
CA LEU A 22 -17.06 -20.41 -6.34
C LEU A 22 -18.29 -19.79 -7.00
N ALA A 23 -18.30 -18.46 -7.16
CA ALA A 23 -19.40 -17.76 -7.82
C ALA A 23 -19.53 -18.17 -9.29
N LYS A 24 -18.40 -18.30 -10.00
CA LYS A 24 -18.41 -18.79 -11.38
C LYS A 24 -18.97 -20.19 -11.50
N SER A 25 -18.68 -21.06 -10.55
CA SER A 25 -19.21 -22.44 -10.56
C SER A 25 -20.73 -22.46 -10.42
N CYS A 26 -21.32 -21.41 -9.84
CA CYS A 26 -22.76 -21.24 -9.71
C CYS A 26 -23.36 -20.41 -10.85
N GLY A 27 -22.56 -20.00 -11.83
CA GLY A 27 -23.03 -19.18 -12.95
C GLY A 27 -23.17 -17.69 -12.64
N ALA A 28 -22.66 -17.21 -11.49
CA ALA A 28 -22.72 -15.81 -11.14
C ALA A 28 -21.62 -14.99 -11.85
N GLU A 29 -21.88 -13.70 -12.03
CA GLU A 29 -20.89 -12.79 -12.58
C GLU A 29 -19.84 -12.42 -11.51
N THR A 30 -18.57 -12.31 -11.96
CA THR A 30 -17.43 -12.06 -11.06
C THR A 30 -16.62 -10.83 -11.51
N VAL A 31 -17.25 -9.89 -12.21
CA VAL A 31 -16.56 -8.70 -12.72
C VAL A 31 -16.00 -7.86 -11.58
N PHE A 32 -16.77 -7.67 -10.51
CA PHE A 32 -16.33 -6.90 -9.35
C PHE A 32 -15.11 -7.51 -8.68
N GLU A 33 -15.13 -8.82 -8.47
CA GLU A 33 -14.03 -9.53 -7.82
C GLU A 33 -12.75 -9.48 -8.66
N GLU A 34 -12.87 -9.70 -9.97
CA GLU A 34 -11.74 -9.65 -10.88
C GLU A 34 -11.12 -8.27 -10.95
N GLU A 35 -11.93 -7.23 -11.06
CA GLU A 35 -11.45 -5.84 -11.08
C GLU A 35 -10.80 -5.45 -9.76
N THR A 36 -11.36 -5.87 -8.64
CA THR A 36 -10.78 -5.61 -7.31
C THR A 36 -9.40 -6.24 -7.17
N VAL A 37 -9.24 -7.49 -7.60
CA VAL A 37 -7.94 -8.18 -7.57
C VAL A 37 -6.91 -7.43 -8.42
N LYS A 38 -7.28 -7.02 -9.61
CA LYS A 38 -6.38 -6.27 -10.51
C LYS A 38 -5.97 -4.94 -9.91
N GLU A 39 -6.93 -4.21 -9.36
CA GLU A 39 -6.67 -2.89 -8.77
C GLU A 39 -5.74 -2.99 -7.57
N ILE A 40 -6.00 -3.91 -6.65
CA ILE A 40 -5.14 -4.11 -5.48
C ILE A 40 -3.74 -4.53 -5.89
N SER A 41 -3.60 -5.44 -6.85
CA SER A 41 -2.30 -5.87 -7.34
C SER A 41 -1.51 -4.72 -7.97
N ALA A 42 -2.17 -3.85 -8.73
CA ALA A 42 -1.54 -2.68 -9.33
C ALA A 42 -1.08 -1.69 -8.26
N LEU A 43 -1.90 -1.45 -7.24
CA LEU A 43 -1.56 -0.53 -6.15
C LEU A 43 -0.38 -1.05 -5.31
N VAL A 44 -0.33 -2.34 -5.02
CA VAL A 44 0.79 -2.94 -4.28
C VAL A 44 2.08 -2.85 -5.11
N THR A 45 2.01 -3.07 -6.42
CA THR A 45 3.18 -2.93 -7.30
C THR A 45 3.67 -1.48 -7.30
N GLU A 46 2.77 -0.51 -7.40
CA GLU A 46 3.10 0.91 -7.33
C GLU A 46 3.77 1.27 -6.00
N MET A 47 3.22 0.76 -4.90
CA MET A 47 3.78 0.98 -3.57
C MET A 47 5.17 0.37 -3.43
N TYR A 48 5.38 -0.83 -3.96
CA TYR A 48 6.69 -1.48 -3.95
C TYR A 48 7.73 -0.68 -4.72
N LYS A 49 7.36 -0.14 -5.88
CA LYS A 49 8.26 0.71 -6.67
C LYS A 49 8.58 2.01 -5.95
N ALA A 50 7.57 2.64 -5.35
CA ALA A 50 7.77 3.87 -4.57
C ALA A 50 8.70 3.64 -3.37
N LEU A 51 8.57 2.49 -2.70
CA LEU A 51 9.46 2.13 -1.61
C LEU A 51 10.89 1.94 -2.10
N GLY A 52 11.08 1.29 -3.25
CA GLY A 52 12.41 1.11 -3.84
C GLY A 52 13.07 2.45 -4.13
N THR A 53 12.33 3.41 -4.67
CA THR A 53 12.83 4.78 -4.90
C THR A 53 13.21 5.46 -3.58
N LEU A 54 12.36 5.36 -2.58
CA LEU A 54 12.63 5.94 -1.26
C LEU A 54 13.88 5.33 -0.64
N GLU A 55 14.04 4.01 -0.68
CA GLU A 55 15.22 3.33 -0.14
C GLU A 55 16.50 3.79 -0.85
N ALA A 56 16.47 3.90 -2.19
CA ALA A 56 17.62 4.38 -2.96
C ALA A 56 18.00 5.80 -2.57
N ASP A 57 17.01 6.66 -2.40
CA ASP A 57 17.26 8.06 -2.05
C ASP A 57 17.72 8.22 -0.60
N VAL A 58 17.24 7.38 0.31
CA VAL A 58 17.74 7.35 1.69
C VAL A 58 19.21 6.94 1.72
N GLN A 59 19.61 5.99 0.88
CA GLN A 59 21.03 5.61 0.78
C GLN A 59 21.91 6.78 0.31
N LYS A 60 21.39 7.63 -0.56
CA LYS A 60 22.11 8.83 -1.01
C LYS A 60 22.35 9.82 0.12
N VAL A 61 21.45 9.90 1.09
CA VAL A 61 21.62 10.77 2.26
C VAL A 61 22.93 10.46 2.99
N HIS A 62 23.29 9.20 3.10
CA HIS A 62 24.52 8.77 3.79
C HIS A 62 25.80 9.22 3.08
N SER A 63 25.72 9.56 1.78
CA SER A 63 26.87 10.05 1.02
C SER A 63 27.02 11.56 1.04
N ILE A 64 26.04 12.29 1.58
CA ILE A 64 26.06 13.75 1.65
C ILE A 64 26.76 14.19 2.93
N GLU A 65 27.86 14.93 2.78
CA GLU A 65 28.66 15.39 3.92
C GLU A 65 28.22 16.75 4.47
N ASP A 66 27.72 17.64 3.59
CA ASP A 66 27.29 18.96 4.00
C ASP A 66 25.90 18.89 4.64
N THR A 67 25.78 19.40 5.85
CA THR A 67 24.53 19.39 6.61
C THR A 67 23.41 20.15 5.89
N GLN A 68 23.72 21.28 5.24
CA GLN A 68 22.72 22.05 4.52
C GLN A 68 22.23 21.32 3.28
N GLU A 69 23.13 20.70 2.53
CA GLU A 69 22.75 19.88 1.37
C GLU A 69 21.91 18.69 1.78
N MET A 70 22.28 18.04 2.89
CA MET A 70 21.51 16.93 3.44
C MET A 70 20.09 17.36 3.81
N ALA A 71 19.94 18.50 4.46
CA ALA A 71 18.63 19.03 4.85
C ALA A 71 17.78 19.34 3.62
N ASN A 72 18.38 19.96 2.60
CA ASN A 72 17.67 20.28 1.34
C ASN A 72 17.25 19.02 0.60
N PHE A 73 18.14 18.06 0.49
CA PHE A 73 17.85 16.79 -0.17
C PHE A 73 16.72 16.06 0.57
N PHE A 74 16.77 16.02 1.89
CA PHE A 74 15.75 15.39 2.70
C PHE A 74 14.39 16.04 2.47
N HIS A 75 14.36 17.37 2.53
CA HIS A 75 13.12 18.12 2.32
C HIS A 75 12.55 17.96 0.91
N ASP A 76 13.41 18.07 -0.12
CA ASP A 76 12.94 18.12 -1.51
C ASP A 76 12.69 16.73 -2.10
N THR A 77 13.52 15.74 -1.75
CA THR A 77 13.48 14.42 -2.39
C THR A 77 12.81 13.38 -1.48
N ILE A 78 13.29 13.22 -0.25
CA ILE A 78 12.77 12.17 0.65
C ILE A 78 11.32 12.45 1.01
N PHE A 79 10.97 13.67 1.29
CA PHE A 79 9.59 14.05 1.62
C PHE A 79 8.64 13.76 0.46
N ALA A 80 9.07 14.07 -0.77
CA ALA A 80 8.28 13.77 -1.98
C ALA A 80 8.12 12.26 -2.18
N ASP A 81 9.18 11.48 -1.94
CA ASP A 81 9.13 10.02 -2.04
C ASP A 81 8.16 9.42 -1.03
N MET A 82 8.15 9.93 0.19
CA MET A 82 7.20 9.50 1.22
C MET A 82 5.76 9.79 0.82
N GLY A 83 5.51 10.94 0.20
CA GLY A 83 4.21 11.30 -0.34
C GLY A 83 3.78 10.35 -1.45
N ALA A 84 4.69 9.99 -2.35
CA ALA A 84 4.41 9.05 -3.44
C ALA A 84 4.11 7.64 -2.91
N LEU A 85 4.74 7.22 -1.82
CA LEU A 85 4.44 5.94 -1.17
C LEU A 85 3.07 5.95 -0.50
N ARG A 86 2.70 7.07 0.09
CA ARG A 86 1.46 7.21 0.85
C ARG A 86 0.21 7.08 -0.04
N VAL A 87 0.26 7.59 -1.27
CA VAL A 87 -0.91 7.59 -2.16
C VAL A 87 -1.45 6.19 -2.41
N PRO A 88 -0.66 5.21 -2.88
CA PRO A 88 -1.18 3.85 -3.06
C PRO A 88 -1.56 3.18 -1.74
N ALA A 89 -0.86 3.46 -0.65
CA ALA A 89 -1.19 2.88 0.65
C ALA A 89 -2.57 3.33 1.12
N ASP A 90 -2.90 4.61 0.98
CA ASP A 90 -4.22 5.13 1.35
C ASP A 90 -5.33 4.50 0.50
N LYS A 91 -5.08 4.30 -0.78
CA LYS A 91 -6.05 3.64 -1.67
C LYS A 91 -6.28 2.18 -1.29
N ILE A 92 -5.22 1.46 -0.95
CA ILE A 92 -5.33 0.07 -0.50
C ILE A 92 -6.15 0.01 0.77
N GLU A 93 -5.96 0.92 1.70
CA GLU A 93 -6.73 0.97 2.94
C GLU A 93 -8.23 1.08 2.68
N THR A 94 -8.65 1.82 1.64
CA THR A 94 -10.06 1.96 1.30
C THR A 94 -10.66 0.74 0.62
N LEU A 95 -9.83 -0.07 -0.07
CA LEU A 95 -10.28 -1.23 -0.83
C LEU A 95 -10.28 -2.52 -0.02
N VAL A 96 -9.33 -2.67 0.89
CA VAL A 96 -9.18 -3.88 1.70
C VAL A 96 -10.09 -3.80 2.91
N GLY A 97 -10.78 -4.89 3.20
CA GLY A 97 -11.64 -4.98 4.38
C GLY A 97 -10.84 -4.77 5.67
N LYS A 98 -11.48 -4.12 6.65
CA LYS A 98 -10.85 -3.75 7.91
C LYS A 98 -10.20 -4.94 8.63
N ASP A 99 -10.81 -6.12 8.54
CA ASP A 99 -10.32 -7.33 9.20
C ASP A 99 -8.96 -7.80 8.66
N TYR A 100 -8.60 -7.36 7.45
CA TYR A 100 -7.32 -7.69 6.83
C TYR A 100 -6.24 -6.64 7.10
N TRP A 101 -6.61 -5.47 7.64
CA TRP A 101 -5.70 -4.34 7.84
C TRP A 101 -5.17 -4.33 9.26
N PRO A 102 -3.86 -4.59 9.47
CA PRO A 102 -3.30 -4.73 10.82
C PRO A 102 -3.09 -3.41 11.55
N TYR A 103 -3.29 -2.28 10.86
CA TYR A 103 -3.05 -0.96 11.42
C TYR A 103 -4.37 -0.25 11.69
N PRO A 104 -4.41 0.70 12.65
CA PRO A 104 -5.62 1.50 12.84
C PRO A 104 -5.89 2.37 11.61
N THR A 105 -7.15 2.43 11.21
CA THR A 105 -7.61 3.32 10.14
C THR A 105 -7.84 4.72 10.70
N TYR A 106 -8.09 5.70 9.81
CA TYR A 106 -8.46 7.04 10.26
C TYR A 106 -9.73 7.02 11.11
N SER A 107 -10.69 6.18 10.77
CA SER A 107 -11.90 6.00 11.59
C SER A 107 -11.57 5.51 12.99
N ASP A 108 -10.69 4.54 13.12
CA ASP A 108 -10.27 4.02 14.42
C ASP A 108 -9.61 5.12 15.26
N LEU A 109 -8.77 5.95 14.64
CA LEU A 109 -8.07 7.03 15.34
C LEU A 109 -9.02 8.15 15.76
N LEU A 110 -10.00 8.49 14.91
CA LEU A 110 -10.95 9.57 15.19
C LEU A 110 -12.02 9.19 16.21
N PHE A 111 -12.45 7.94 16.20
CA PHE A 111 -13.56 7.48 17.02
C PHE A 111 -13.13 6.52 18.13
N TYR A 112 -11.84 6.45 18.40
CA TYR A 112 -11.32 5.65 19.50
C TYR A 112 -11.71 6.29 20.83
N VAL A 113 -12.57 5.61 21.57
CA VAL A 113 -13.06 6.05 22.88
C VAL A 113 -12.80 4.95 23.88
N LYS A 114 -12.25 5.32 24.98
CA LYS A 114 -12.02 4.41 26.10
C LYS A 114 -13.09 4.58 27.14
#